data_39fd928091a2fcd21fe7f81001a60e0e
#
_entry.id   39fd928091a2fcd21fe7f81001a60e0e
#
_cell.length_a   1.000
_cell.length_b   1.000
_cell.length_c   1.000
_cell.angle_alpha   90.00
_cell.angle_beta   90.00
_cell.angle_gamma   90.00
#
_symmetry.space_group_name_H-M   'P 1'
#
loop_
_entity.id
_entity.type
_entity.pdbx_description
1 polymer ?
#
loop_
_entity_poly.entity_id
_entity_poly.type
_entity_poly.pdbx_seq_one_letter_code
_entity_poly.pdbx_strand_id
1 'polypeptide(L)'
;VGAGHNGLVNACYLQRSGLNVLVVEKNDWVGGAAVSRELTPGYLYSNCSYVCSLFRPEIMRDLELPKHGLQIIAYEGGAVFTRDGDYLASYRDHHAHRREFARFSKRDAEAYERYSRDVTRQCRFIQPLLMRRAPDPASFRPSDISELLYLGKKFSGLGAREMADTLRFWTMSISDFLDEYFETDVIKANFAISG
;
A
#
# COMPACT_ATOMS: atom_id res chain seq x y z
N VAL A 1 -17.65 12.65 -11.98
CA VAL A 1 -18.00 13.48 -10.85
C VAL A 1 -17.01 13.23 -9.72
N GLY A 2 -16.52 14.34 -9.10
CA GLY A 2 -15.47 14.33 -8.08
C GLY A 2 -14.08 14.59 -8.64
N ALA A 3 -13.37 15.61 -8.11
CA ALA A 3 -12.00 15.96 -8.47
C ALA A 3 -10.98 15.47 -7.40
N GLY A 4 -11.23 14.31 -6.81
CA GLY A 4 -10.21 13.59 -6.04
C GLY A 4 -9.15 12.98 -6.96
N HIS A 5 -8.04 12.49 -6.41
CA HIS A 5 -6.93 11.94 -7.19
C HIS A 5 -7.36 10.85 -8.20
N ASN A 6 -8.27 9.96 -7.82
CA ASN A 6 -8.80 8.92 -8.73
C ASN A 6 -9.60 9.52 -9.90
N GLY A 7 -10.48 10.49 -9.61
CA GLY A 7 -11.28 11.18 -10.63
C GLY A 7 -10.40 11.95 -11.62
N LEU A 8 -9.39 12.65 -11.12
CA LEU A 8 -8.45 13.42 -11.95
C LEU A 8 -7.59 12.51 -12.82
N VAL A 9 -7.04 11.40 -12.28
CA VAL A 9 -6.29 10.42 -13.07
C VAL A 9 -7.16 9.84 -14.17
N ASN A 10 -8.39 9.42 -13.86
CA ASN A 10 -9.32 8.89 -14.84
C ASN A 10 -9.64 9.91 -15.93
N ALA A 11 -9.89 11.17 -15.56
CA ALA A 11 -10.15 12.25 -16.51
C ALA A 11 -8.98 12.47 -17.47
N CYS A 12 -7.74 12.44 -16.96
CA CYS A 12 -6.53 12.57 -17.79
C CYS A 12 -6.41 11.43 -18.80
N TYR A 13 -6.65 10.18 -18.41
CA TYR A 13 -6.60 9.05 -19.35
C TYR A 13 -7.72 9.11 -20.39
N LEU A 14 -8.94 9.49 -20.00
CA LEU A 14 -10.05 9.68 -20.95
C LEU A 14 -9.74 10.78 -21.96
N GLN A 15 -9.20 11.91 -21.52
CA GLN A 15 -8.80 12.99 -22.39
C GLN A 15 -7.69 12.56 -23.37
N ARG A 16 -6.69 11.83 -22.89
CA ARG A 16 -5.63 11.25 -23.75
C ARG A 16 -6.16 10.27 -24.78
N SER A 17 -7.30 9.66 -24.53
CA SER A 17 -8.02 8.80 -25.49
C SER A 17 -8.83 9.60 -26.51
N GLY A 18 -8.76 10.93 -26.50
CA GLY A 18 -9.47 11.81 -27.44
C GLY A 18 -10.89 12.17 -27.03
N LEU A 19 -11.30 11.85 -25.81
CA LEU A 19 -12.63 12.20 -25.30
C LEU A 19 -12.65 13.61 -24.72
N ASN A 20 -13.77 14.31 -24.90
CA ASN A 20 -14.04 15.56 -24.21
C ASN A 20 -14.48 15.24 -22.77
N VAL A 21 -13.74 15.73 -21.79
CA VAL A 21 -13.97 15.40 -20.39
C VAL A 21 -14.32 16.64 -19.59
N LEU A 22 -15.42 16.54 -18.81
CA LEU A 22 -15.81 17.53 -17.82
C LEU A 22 -15.70 16.91 -16.43
N VAL A 23 -14.92 17.53 -15.56
CA VAL A 23 -14.83 17.15 -14.15
C VAL A 23 -15.66 18.17 -13.33
N VAL A 24 -16.58 17.66 -12.53
CA VAL A 24 -17.38 18.47 -11.61
C VAL A 24 -17.04 18.08 -10.18
N GLU A 25 -16.81 19.09 -9.34
CA GLU A 25 -16.43 18.94 -7.93
C GLU A 25 -17.41 19.72 -7.05
N LYS A 26 -17.75 19.15 -5.90
CA LYS A 26 -18.66 19.76 -4.93
C LYS A 26 -17.98 20.87 -4.12
N ASN A 27 -16.71 20.64 -3.78
CA ASN A 27 -15.93 21.56 -2.96
C ASN A 27 -15.29 22.64 -3.83
N ASP A 28 -14.85 23.72 -3.22
CA ASP A 28 -14.09 24.79 -3.83
C ASP A 28 -12.58 24.46 -4.02
N TRP A 29 -12.19 23.24 -3.70
CA TRP A 29 -10.83 22.71 -3.91
C TRP A 29 -10.84 21.35 -4.61
N VAL A 30 -9.73 21.02 -5.27
CA VAL A 30 -9.48 19.71 -5.91
C VAL A 30 -8.49 18.89 -5.07
N GLY A 31 -8.46 17.57 -5.28
CA GLY A 31 -7.53 16.64 -4.63
C GLY A 31 -8.20 15.61 -3.72
N GLY A 32 -9.43 15.87 -3.27
CA GLY A 32 -10.18 14.94 -2.42
C GLY A 32 -9.43 14.62 -1.12
N ALA A 33 -9.24 13.33 -0.82
CA ALA A 33 -8.53 12.89 0.38
C ALA A 33 -7.01 13.18 0.34
N ALA A 34 -6.44 13.47 -0.83
CA ALA A 34 -5.01 13.78 -0.98
C ALA A 34 -4.67 15.26 -0.77
N VAL A 35 -5.67 16.09 -0.41
CA VAL A 35 -5.46 17.53 -0.24
C VAL A 35 -4.73 17.83 1.06
N SER A 36 -3.81 18.80 1.00
CA SER A 36 -3.25 19.46 2.18
C SER A 36 -3.96 20.78 2.40
N ARG A 37 -4.35 21.07 3.63
CA ARG A 37 -5.10 22.28 4.00
C ARG A 37 -4.44 23.00 5.17
N GLU A 38 -4.55 24.29 5.17
CA GLU A 38 -4.19 25.12 6.30
C GLU A 38 -5.30 25.06 7.34
N LEU A 39 -5.05 24.30 8.43
CA LEU A 39 -5.98 24.16 9.55
C LEU A 39 -5.64 25.13 10.68
N THR A 40 -4.39 25.53 10.79
CA THR A 40 -3.88 26.56 11.70
C THR A 40 -3.05 27.52 10.87
N PRO A 41 -3.15 28.85 11.05
CA PRO A 41 -2.38 29.82 10.27
C PRO A 41 -0.90 29.49 10.20
N GLY A 42 -0.35 29.40 8.98
CA GLY A 42 1.04 29.04 8.70
C GLY A 42 1.35 27.54 8.66
N TYR A 43 0.39 26.66 8.95
CA TYR A 43 0.61 25.22 8.99
C TYR A 43 -0.30 24.46 8.02
N LEU A 44 0.31 23.73 7.09
CA LEU A 44 -0.37 22.86 6.15
C LEU A 44 -0.39 21.42 6.67
N TYR A 45 -1.56 20.82 6.71
CA TYR A 45 -1.77 19.43 7.13
C TYR A 45 -2.38 18.61 5.98
N SER A 46 -1.91 17.39 5.81
CA SER A 46 -2.62 16.42 4.98
C SER A 46 -3.90 15.96 5.68
N ASN A 47 -5.04 16.05 5.00
CA ASN A 47 -6.31 15.62 5.58
C ASN A 47 -6.36 14.12 5.88
N CYS A 48 -5.97 13.27 4.90
CA CYS A 48 -6.11 11.83 5.00
C CYS A 48 -4.96 11.06 4.35
N SER A 49 -4.02 11.73 3.67
CA SER A 49 -3.00 11.09 2.84
C SER A 49 -1.61 11.47 3.34
N TYR A 50 -1.21 10.89 4.47
CA TYR A 50 0.09 11.17 5.10
C TYR A 50 1.26 10.45 4.39
N VAL A 51 0.99 9.41 3.61
CA VAL A 51 2.00 8.69 2.81
C VAL A 51 1.50 8.43 1.39
N CYS A 52 2.42 8.45 0.42
CA CYS A 52 2.19 8.08 -0.96
C CYS A 52 2.73 6.67 -1.21
N SER A 53 2.00 5.65 -0.80
CA SER A 53 2.45 4.25 -0.85
C SER A 53 1.89 3.45 -2.04
N LEU A 54 0.66 3.74 -2.49
CA LEU A 54 -0.05 2.95 -3.49
C LEU A 54 -0.14 3.63 -4.86
N PHE A 55 0.32 4.87 -4.99
CA PHE A 55 0.27 5.58 -6.25
C PHE A 55 1.25 4.96 -7.25
N ARG A 56 0.71 4.51 -8.38
CA ARG A 56 1.46 3.67 -9.32
C ARG A 56 2.49 4.47 -10.12
N PRO A 57 3.75 3.99 -10.21
CA PRO A 57 4.79 4.64 -11.00
C PRO A 57 4.42 4.81 -12.48
N GLU A 58 3.63 3.87 -13.02
CA GLU A 58 3.14 3.93 -14.39
C GLU A 58 2.29 5.16 -14.63
N ILE A 59 1.40 5.51 -13.70
CA ILE A 59 0.56 6.71 -13.75
C ILE A 59 1.42 7.97 -13.71
N MET A 60 2.43 8.00 -12.82
CA MET A 60 3.35 9.14 -12.70
C MET A 60 4.10 9.38 -14.02
N ARG A 61 4.57 8.31 -14.65
CA ARG A 61 5.27 8.35 -15.93
C ARG A 61 4.34 8.76 -17.06
N ASP A 62 3.19 8.10 -17.18
CA ASP A 62 2.26 8.30 -18.29
C ASP A 62 1.67 9.72 -18.31
N LEU A 63 1.40 10.27 -17.13
CA LEU A 63 0.89 11.63 -16.96
C LEU A 63 2.00 12.66 -16.75
N GLU A 64 3.27 12.25 -16.81
CA GLU A 64 4.46 13.10 -16.67
C GLU A 64 4.43 13.99 -15.40
N LEU A 65 3.85 13.46 -14.30
CA LEU A 65 3.57 14.23 -13.08
C LEU A 65 4.79 14.97 -12.50
N PRO A 66 6.03 14.45 -12.57
CA PRO A 66 7.21 15.21 -12.13
C PRO A 66 7.42 16.50 -12.91
N LYS A 67 7.06 16.57 -14.22
CA LYS A 67 7.10 17.82 -15.02
C LYS A 67 6.09 18.86 -14.54
N HIS A 68 5.04 18.39 -13.86
CA HIS A 68 4.00 19.23 -13.25
C HIS A 68 4.23 19.52 -11.77
N GLY A 69 5.43 19.22 -11.25
CA GLY A 69 5.85 19.57 -9.90
C GLY A 69 5.64 18.49 -8.84
N LEU A 70 5.19 17.28 -9.20
CA LEU A 70 5.09 16.19 -8.22
C LEU A 70 6.49 15.78 -7.77
N GLN A 71 6.73 15.89 -6.46
CA GLN A 71 7.92 15.36 -5.80
C GLN A 71 7.51 14.38 -4.71
N ILE A 72 8.06 13.18 -4.74
CA ILE A 72 7.86 12.16 -3.72
C ILE A 72 9.15 12.02 -2.95
N ILE A 73 9.11 12.35 -1.67
CA ILE A 73 10.26 12.33 -0.77
C ILE A 73 10.12 11.13 0.15
N ALA A 74 11.17 10.29 0.20
CA ALA A 74 11.20 9.20 1.15
C ALA A 74 11.35 9.75 2.57
N TYR A 75 10.49 9.31 3.49
CA TYR A 75 10.63 9.64 4.90
C TYR A 75 11.50 8.59 5.63
N GLU A 76 12.16 9.01 6.69
CA GLU A 76 13.13 8.17 7.40
C GLU A 76 12.48 7.09 8.28
N GLY A 77 11.26 7.32 8.75
CA GLY A 77 10.54 6.39 9.59
C GLY A 77 9.39 7.03 10.35
N GLY A 78 8.86 6.30 11.32
CA GLY A 78 7.76 6.74 12.18
C GLY A 78 7.97 6.29 13.61
N ALA A 79 7.04 6.63 14.48
CA ALA A 79 7.03 6.16 15.86
C ALA A 79 5.61 5.83 16.32
N VAL A 80 5.49 4.78 17.11
CA VAL A 80 4.29 4.40 17.86
C VAL A 80 4.56 4.67 19.33
N PHE A 81 3.78 5.54 19.94
CA PHE A 81 3.90 5.89 21.36
C PHE A 81 3.10 4.92 22.20
N THR A 82 3.69 4.47 23.30
CA THR A 82 3.07 3.57 24.28
C THR A 82 2.40 4.37 25.40
N ARG A 83 1.52 3.72 26.17
CA ARG A 83 0.78 4.39 27.24
C ARG A 83 1.63 4.76 28.44
N ASP A 84 2.75 4.09 28.63
CA ASP A 84 3.74 4.29 29.69
C ASP A 84 4.80 5.36 29.36
N GLY A 85 4.67 6.01 28.19
CA GLY A 85 5.54 7.10 27.76
C GLY A 85 6.79 6.68 27.02
N ASP A 86 6.95 5.41 26.69
CA ASP A 86 7.97 4.90 25.77
C ASP A 86 7.47 5.01 24.33
N TYR A 87 8.30 4.64 23.38
CA TYR A 87 7.94 4.63 21.95
C TYR A 87 8.68 3.50 21.23
N LEU A 88 8.09 3.00 20.16
CA LEU A 88 8.73 2.12 19.18
C LEU A 88 8.97 2.91 17.90
N ALA A 89 10.22 3.14 17.54
CA ALA A 89 10.58 3.82 16.30
C ALA A 89 10.71 2.83 15.14
N SER A 90 10.23 3.24 13.98
CA SER A 90 10.42 2.52 12.72
C SER A 90 11.48 3.25 11.90
N TYR A 91 12.46 2.51 11.42
CA TYR A 91 13.57 3.05 10.63
C TYR A 91 13.58 2.43 9.24
N ARG A 92 14.02 3.19 8.24
CA ARG A 92 14.28 2.68 6.90
C ARG A 92 15.49 1.73 6.89
N ASP A 93 16.48 2.01 7.72
CA ASP A 93 17.64 1.14 7.90
C ASP A 93 17.24 -0.13 8.67
N HIS A 94 17.45 -1.29 8.03
CA HIS A 94 17.06 -2.59 8.58
C HIS A 94 17.77 -2.92 9.90
N HIS A 95 19.05 -2.55 10.05
CA HIS A 95 19.78 -2.81 11.27
C HIS A 95 19.35 -1.89 12.42
N ALA A 96 19.03 -0.64 12.12
CA ALA A 96 18.49 0.29 13.10
C ALA A 96 17.11 -0.19 13.58
N HIS A 97 16.25 -0.60 12.64
CA HIS A 97 14.92 -1.13 12.94
C HIS A 97 14.98 -2.39 13.83
N ARG A 98 15.88 -3.32 13.50
CA ARG A 98 16.09 -4.54 14.29
C ARG A 98 16.64 -4.24 15.70
N ARG A 99 17.55 -3.27 15.85
CA ARG A 99 18.03 -2.82 17.18
C ARG A 99 16.90 -2.23 18.01
N GLU A 100 16.01 -1.49 17.38
CA GLU A 100 14.85 -0.92 18.06
C GLU A 100 13.91 -2.01 18.58
N PHE A 101 13.63 -3.03 17.77
CA PHE A 101 12.84 -4.19 18.21
C PHE A 101 13.49 -4.94 19.38
N ALA A 102 14.82 -5.06 19.38
CA ALA A 102 15.56 -5.73 20.45
C ALA A 102 15.47 -5.00 21.80
N ARG A 103 15.04 -3.73 21.86
CA ARG A 103 14.71 -3.04 23.11
C ARG A 103 13.51 -3.69 23.81
N PHE A 104 12.56 -4.19 23.04
CA PHE A 104 11.32 -4.80 23.54
C PHE A 104 11.44 -6.31 23.64
N SER A 105 11.91 -6.98 22.58
CA SER A 105 12.14 -8.42 22.55
C SER A 105 13.27 -8.78 21.58
N LYS A 106 14.27 -9.52 22.07
CA LYS A 106 15.34 -10.09 21.23
C LYS A 106 14.78 -11.13 20.26
N ARG A 107 13.79 -11.92 20.70
CA ARG A 107 13.11 -12.91 19.88
C ARG A 107 12.39 -12.27 18.72
N ASP A 108 11.69 -11.16 18.94
CA ASP A 108 10.99 -10.43 17.89
C ASP A 108 11.95 -9.79 16.90
N ALA A 109 13.08 -9.26 17.39
CA ALA A 109 14.14 -8.75 16.54
C ALA A 109 14.76 -9.82 15.61
N GLU A 110 14.84 -11.07 16.07
CA GLU A 110 15.28 -12.22 15.24
C GLU A 110 14.18 -12.66 14.28
N ALA A 111 12.93 -12.68 14.72
CA ALA A 111 11.78 -13.07 13.90
C ALA A 111 11.50 -12.09 12.77
N TYR A 112 11.89 -10.82 12.92
CA TYR A 112 11.65 -9.75 11.93
C TYR A 112 12.19 -10.08 10.54
N GLU A 113 13.33 -10.77 10.41
CA GLU A 113 13.87 -11.14 9.11
C GLU A 113 12.97 -12.15 8.37
N ARG A 114 12.41 -13.11 9.12
CA ARG A 114 11.47 -14.09 8.56
C ARG A 114 10.18 -13.39 8.14
N TYR A 115 9.62 -12.58 9.01
CA TYR A 115 8.44 -11.76 8.73
C TYR A 115 8.63 -10.90 7.48
N SER A 116 9.69 -10.12 7.42
CA SER A 116 9.97 -9.22 6.29
C SER A 116 10.12 -9.96 4.97
N ARG A 117 10.76 -11.14 4.98
CA ARG A 117 10.91 -11.99 3.79
C ARG A 117 9.57 -12.53 3.31
N ASP A 118 8.73 -13.01 4.24
CA ASP A 118 7.45 -13.60 3.90
C ASP A 118 6.47 -12.53 3.38
N VAL A 119 6.39 -11.35 4.01
CA VAL A 119 5.61 -10.21 3.51
C VAL A 119 6.13 -9.75 2.15
N THR A 120 7.45 -9.61 1.97
CA THR A 120 8.04 -9.20 0.68
C THR A 120 7.68 -10.18 -0.43
N ARG A 121 7.66 -11.48 -0.15
CA ARG A 121 7.25 -12.51 -1.12
C ARG A 121 5.80 -12.31 -1.55
N GLN A 122 4.89 -12.04 -0.62
CA GLN A 122 3.48 -11.76 -0.92
C GLN A 122 3.30 -10.45 -1.69
N CYS A 123 4.04 -9.40 -1.34
CA CYS A 123 4.03 -8.15 -2.10
C CYS A 123 4.47 -8.35 -3.56
N ARG A 124 5.51 -9.15 -3.81
CA ARG A 124 5.97 -9.49 -5.17
C ARG A 124 4.96 -10.34 -5.94
N PHE A 125 4.20 -11.18 -5.25
CA PHE A 125 3.14 -11.96 -5.86
C PHE A 125 1.98 -11.07 -6.32
N ILE A 126 1.50 -10.16 -5.47
CA ILE A 126 0.33 -9.32 -5.73
C ILE A 126 0.64 -8.13 -6.67
N GLN A 127 1.86 -7.59 -6.63
CA GLN A 127 2.24 -6.37 -7.35
C GLN A 127 1.83 -6.35 -8.82
N PRO A 128 2.05 -7.42 -9.63
CA PRO A 128 1.63 -7.44 -11.04
C PRO A 128 0.12 -7.45 -11.24
N LEU A 129 -0.65 -7.79 -10.21
CA LEU A 129 -2.12 -7.87 -10.27
C LEU A 129 -2.77 -6.49 -10.04
N LEU A 130 -2.09 -5.56 -9.37
CA LEU A 130 -2.64 -4.26 -8.97
C LEU A 130 -3.06 -3.37 -10.16
N MET A 131 -2.46 -3.57 -11.34
CA MET A 131 -2.80 -2.82 -12.56
C MET A 131 -3.70 -3.60 -13.52
N ARG A 132 -4.14 -4.79 -13.13
CA ARG A 132 -4.98 -5.63 -13.97
C ARG A 132 -6.45 -5.47 -13.58
N ARG A 133 -7.33 -5.65 -14.56
CA ARG A 133 -8.76 -5.69 -14.31
C ARG A 133 -9.11 -7.01 -13.60
N ALA A 134 -9.93 -6.92 -12.55
CA ALA A 134 -10.51 -8.13 -11.96
C ALA A 134 -11.42 -8.82 -12.99
N PRO A 135 -11.21 -10.11 -13.31
CA PRO A 135 -12.07 -10.84 -14.22
C PRO A 135 -13.41 -11.15 -13.55
N ASP A 136 -14.47 -11.17 -14.34
CA ASP A 136 -15.75 -11.75 -13.93
C ASP A 136 -15.71 -13.27 -14.16
N PRO A 137 -15.74 -14.11 -13.11
CA PRO A 137 -15.64 -15.56 -13.24
C PRO A 137 -16.87 -16.18 -13.89
N ALA A 138 -18.00 -15.47 -13.95
CA ALA A 138 -19.22 -15.92 -14.61
C ALA A 138 -19.32 -15.46 -16.07
N SER A 139 -18.37 -14.66 -16.55
CA SER A 139 -18.38 -14.10 -17.89
C SER A 139 -17.61 -14.97 -18.88
N PHE A 140 -18.17 -15.15 -20.07
CA PHE A 140 -17.52 -15.81 -21.21
C PHE A 140 -16.83 -14.80 -22.16
N ARG A 141 -16.65 -13.56 -21.77
CA ARG A 141 -15.96 -12.57 -22.60
C ARG A 141 -14.47 -12.96 -22.74
N PRO A 142 -13.88 -12.86 -23.94
CA PRO A 142 -12.48 -13.20 -24.17
C PRO A 142 -11.50 -12.48 -23.21
N SER A 143 -11.83 -11.23 -22.84
CA SER A 143 -11.06 -10.45 -21.87
C SER A 143 -11.08 -11.05 -20.48
N ASP A 144 -12.23 -11.55 -19.99
CA ASP A 144 -12.33 -12.16 -18.67
C ASP A 144 -11.65 -13.54 -18.66
N ILE A 145 -11.83 -14.32 -19.72
CA ILE A 145 -11.15 -15.61 -19.89
C ILE A 145 -9.62 -15.43 -19.89
N SER A 146 -9.11 -14.43 -20.60
CA SER A 146 -7.67 -14.15 -20.64
C SER A 146 -7.10 -13.78 -19.27
N GLU A 147 -7.85 -13.01 -18.47
CA GLU A 147 -7.44 -12.66 -17.11
C GLU A 147 -7.50 -13.87 -16.16
N LEU A 148 -8.54 -14.71 -16.26
CA LEU A 148 -8.64 -15.96 -15.50
C LEU A 148 -7.50 -16.92 -15.83
N LEU A 149 -7.14 -17.06 -17.10
CA LEU A 149 -5.99 -17.88 -17.52
C LEU A 149 -4.67 -17.32 -16.99
N TYR A 150 -4.51 -16.01 -17.01
CA TYR A 150 -3.33 -15.36 -16.42
C TYR A 150 -3.22 -15.63 -14.92
N LEU A 151 -4.31 -15.47 -14.16
CA LEU A 151 -4.37 -15.79 -12.74
C LEU A 151 -4.07 -17.27 -12.49
N GLY A 152 -4.71 -18.16 -13.24
CA GLY A 152 -4.47 -19.61 -13.17
C GLY A 152 -2.99 -19.96 -13.39
N LYS A 153 -2.36 -19.37 -14.40
CA LYS A 153 -0.92 -19.53 -14.65
C LYS A 153 -0.06 -19.00 -13.52
N LYS A 154 -0.44 -17.85 -12.93
CA LYS A 154 0.27 -17.27 -11.77
C LYS A 154 0.22 -18.20 -10.56
N PHE A 155 -0.96 -18.73 -10.25
CA PHE A 155 -1.14 -19.66 -9.13
C PHE A 155 -0.50 -21.01 -9.40
N SER A 156 -0.63 -21.58 -10.61
CA SER A 156 -0.01 -22.87 -10.97
C SER A 156 1.52 -22.81 -10.99
N GLY A 157 2.11 -21.62 -11.13
CA GLY A 157 3.54 -21.39 -11.02
C GLY A 157 4.07 -21.47 -9.59
N LEU A 158 3.19 -21.48 -8.59
CA LEU A 158 3.54 -21.68 -7.18
C LEU A 158 3.60 -23.19 -6.90
N GLY A 159 4.57 -23.59 -6.10
CA GLY A 159 4.56 -24.95 -5.51
C GLY A 159 3.38 -25.10 -4.54
N ALA A 160 2.99 -26.34 -4.25
CA ALA A 160 1.84 -26.61 -3.38
C ALA A 160 1.94 -25.92 -2.01
N ARG A 161 3.13 -25.87 -1.42
CA ARG A 161 3.39 -25.18 -0.16
C ARG A 161 3.24 -23.66 -0.30
N GLU A 162 3.84 -23.07 -1.34
CA GLU A 162 3.74 -21.62 -1.57
C GLU A 162 2.31 -21.18 -1.86
N MET A 163 1.53 -22.01 -2.55
CA MET A 163 0.11 -21.76 -2.77
C MET A 163 -0.67 -21.75 -1.45
N ALA A 164 -0.45 -22.75 -0.58
CA ALA A 164 -1.08 -22.81 0.73
C ALA A 164 -0.69 -21.60 1.60
N ASP A 165 0.60 -21.23 1.63
CA ASP A 165 1.11 -20.06 2.36
C ASP A 165 0.49 -18.76 1.82
N THR A 166 0.34 -18.63 0.49
CA THR A 166 -0.26 -17.47 -0.14
C THR A 166 -1.75 -17.35 0.18
N LEU A 167 -2.51 -18.44 0.04
CA LEU A 167 -3.93 -18.47 0.40
C LEU A 167 -4.13 -18.13 1.87
N ARG A 168 -3.33 -18.72 2.74
CA ARG A 168 -3.36 -18.46 4.18
C ARG A 168 -3.09 -17.00 4.50
N PHE A 169 -2.04 -16.41 3.93
CA PHE A 169 -1.68 -14.99 4.12
C PHE A 169 -2.83 -14.05 3.76
N TRP A 170 -3.52 -14.30 2.64
CA TRP A 170 -4.59 -13.42 2.14
C TRP A 170 -5.98 -13.68 2.75
N THR A 171 -6.14 -14.73 3.58
CA THR A 171 -7.42 -15.10 4.18
C THR A 171 -7.43 -15.09 5.70
N MET A 172 -6.27 -15.08 6.35
CA MET A 172 -6.18 -15.00 7.80
C MET A 172 -6.24 -13.55 8.30
N SER A 173 -6.55 -13.35 9.58
CA SER A 173 -6.49 -12.03 10.18
C SER A 173 -5.04 -11.54 10.34
N ILE A 174 -4.84 -10.23 10.31
CA ILE A 174 -3.51 -9.65 10.57
C ILE A 174 -3.01 -10.00 11.99
N SER A 175 -3.90 -10.09 12.96
CA SER A 175 -3.56 -10.49 14.32
C SER A 175 -2.96 -11.89 14.36
N ASP A 176 -3.67 -12.87 13.76
CA ASP A 176 -3.20 -14.26 13.73
C ASP A 176 -1.87 -14.39 12.98
N PHE A 177 -1.72 -13.63 11.89
CA PHE A 177 -0.47 -13.59 11.13
C PHE A 177 0.70 -13.04 11.95
N LEU A 178 0.49 -11.95 12.68
CA LEU A 178 1.53 -11.34 13.51
C LEU A 178 1.90 -12.20 14.72
N ASP A 179 0.93 -12.93 15.31
CA ASP A 179 1.15 -13.85 16.43
C ASP A 179 2.09 -15.02 16.07
N GLU A 180 2.23 -15.35 14.78
CA GLU A 180 3.19 -16.37 14.32
C GLU A 180 4.65 -15.93 14.41
N TYR A 181 4.89 -14.62 14.45
CA TYR A 181 6.23 -14.04 14.42
C TYR A 181 6.59 -13.38 15.74
N PHE A 182 5.67 -12.59 16.30
CA PHE A 182 5.96 -11.65 17.38
C PHE A 182 5.20 -11.97 18.65
N GLU A 183 5.86 -11.77 19.79
CA GLU A 183 5.26 -11.91 21.13
C GLU A 183 4.87 -10.56 21.74
N THR A 184 5.50 -9.47 21.30
CA THR A 184 5.35 -8.13 21.88
C THR A 184 4.18 -7.37 21.27
N ASP A 185 3.22 -6.96 22.07
CA ASP A 185 2.01 -6.28 21.61
C ASP A 185 2.27 -4.94 20.90
N VAL A 186 3.25 -4.16 21.37
CA VAL A 186 3.57 -2.88 20.73
C VAL A 186 4.15 -3.09 19.32
N ILE A 187 4.91 -4.16 19.09
CA ILE A 187 5.45 -4.53 17.77
C ILE A 187 4.30 -4.99 16.86
N LYS A 188 3.42 -5.85 17.37
CA LYS A 188 2.23 -6.29 16.64
C LYS A 188 1.32 -5.11 16.26
N ALA A 189 1.06 -4.20 17.21
CA ALA A 189 0.26 -3.01 16.98
C ALA A 189 0.87 -2.09 15.90
N ASN A 190 2.20 -1.92 15.89
CA ASN A 190 2.90 -1.13 14.87
C ASN A 190 2.66 -1.67 13.45
N PHE A 191 2.63 -2.98 13.27
CA PHE A 191 2.36 -3.59 11.97
C PHE A 191 0.86 -3.67 11.63
N ALA A 192 -0.01 -3.86 12.63
CA ALA A 192 -1.45 -3.94 12.43
C ALA A 192 -2.10 -2.63 11.96
N ILE A 193 -1.49 -1.48 12.24
CA ILE A 193 -1.97 -0.15 11.77
C ILE A 193 -1.94 -0.06 10.23
N SER A 194 -1.05 -0.80 9.58
CA SER A 194 -0.84 -0.76 8.14
C SER A 194 -1.48 -1.92 7.38
N GLY A 195 -2.15 -2.82 8.09
CA GLY A 195 -2.77 -4.04 7.57
C GLY A 195 -4.21 -3.92 7.13
#